data_229b98383ddb99cb70b8a75a6e44295b
#
_entry.id   229b98383ddb99cb70b8a75a6e44295b
#
_cell.length_a   1.000
_cell.length_b   1.000
_cell.length_c   1.000
_cell.angle_alpha   90.00
_cell.angle_beta   90.00
_cell.angle_gamma   90.00
#
_symmetry.space_group_name_H-M   'P 1'
#
loop_
_entity.id
_entity.type
_entity.pdbx_description
1 polymer ?
#
loop_
_entity_poly.entity_id
_entity_poly.type
_entity_poly.pdbx_seq_one_letter_code
_entity_poly.pdbx_strand_id
1 'polypeptide(L)'
;MDNINKTLYIPLYGKSYVSQKGIILQDSKAEEIWAAEGFPLKGKSKSKWLAYYMGMRSAVFDRWLVEKMEEDPAAVVLHIGCGMDSRITRVGDRGHLWFDVDFPEVITQRRRYYEETDRYRMFCGDLRENNWLEQIQGNKAIVILEGISMYVTPEELAASIQNLYEHFEKVQILMDCYTEFAAKASKYKNPINDVGVTQVYGLDDPSVLPGYLCRHEMTPSNLVDQLQGMEWKIFRTLYAGKTADKMYRLYEFLGGRGR
;
A
#
# COMPACT_ATOMS: atom_id res chain seq x y z
N MET A 1 -14.91 -7.38 -13.03
CA MET A 1 -13.84 -7.06 -12.05
C MET A 1 -13.44 -8.36 -11.38
N ASP A 2 -12.17 -8.74 -11.43
CA ASP A 2 -11.65 -9.94 -10.79
C ASP A 2 -11.77 -9.83 -9.25
N ASN A 3 -11.72 -10.98 -8.55
CA ASN A 3 -11.86 -10.99 -7.09
C ASN A 3 -10.70 -10.25 -6.38
N ILE A 4 -9.50 -10.28 -6.94
CA ILE A 4 -8.36 -9.50 -6.43
C ILE A 4 -8.69 -8.00 -6.49
N ASN A 5 -9.27 -7.53 -7.59
CA ASN A 5 -9.62 -6.12 -7.75
C ASN A 5 -10.72 -5.65 -6.76
N LYS A 6 -11.50 -6.57 -6.17
CA LYS A 6 -12.47 -6.23 -5.12
C LYS A 6 -11.81 -5.95 -3.77
N THR A 7 -10.58 -6.42 -3.55
CA THR A 7 -9.85 -6.18 -2.28
C THR A 7 -9.52 -4.71 -2.07
N LEU A 8 -9.45 -3.90 -3.16
CA LEU A 8 -9.20 -2.46 -3.10
C LEU A 8 -10.22 -1.68 -2.23
N TYR A 9 -11.45 -2.22 -2.07
CA TYR A 9 -12.48 -1.59 -1.26
C TYR A 9 -12.26 -1.72 0.25
N ILE A 10 -11.44 -2.68 0.70
CA ILE A 10 -11.13 -2.87 2.12
C ILE A 10 -10.27 -1.70 2.66
N PRO A 11 -9.11 -1.37 2.07
CA PRO A 11 -8.34 -0.21 2.51
C PRO A 11 -9.04 1.13 2.22
N LEU A 12 -9.82 1.22 1.14
CA LEU A 12 -10.63 2.41 0.87
C LEU A 12 -11.64 2.67 1.99
N TYR A 13 -12.40 1.65 2.41
CA TYR A 13 -13.29 1.73 3.58
C TYR A 13 -12.52 2.13 4.83
N GLY A 14 -11.37 1.49 5.07
CA GLY A 14 -10.56 1.76 6.26
C GLY A 14 -10.13 3.22 6.37
N LYS A 15 -9.65 3.81 5.27
CA LYS A 15 -9.26 5.22 5.19
C LYS A 15 -10.46 6.17 5.35
N SER A 16 -11.55 5.90 4.65
CA SER A 16 -12.80 6.66 4.82
C SER A 16 -13.30 6.62 6.26
N TYR A 17 -13.28 5.46 6.91
CA TYR A 17 -13.75 5.29 8.29
C TYR A 17 -12.93 6.10 9.30
N VAL A 18 -11.60 6.07 9.22
CA VAL A 18 -10.75 6.83 10.16
C VAL A 18 -10.79 8.32 9.89
N SER A 19 -10.90 8.74 8.62
CA SER A 19 -11.04 10.13 8.21
C SER A 19 -12.33 10.73 8.76
N GLN A 20 -13.47 10.06 8.61
CA GLN A 20 -14.76 10.48 9.16
C GLN A 20 -14.74 10.59 10.69
N LYS A 21 -13.89 9.83 11.37
CA LYS A 21 -13.68 9.94 12.82
C LYS A 21 -12.71 11.06 13.21
N GLY A 22 -12.01 11.67 12.26
CA GLY A 22 -11.00 12.69 12.51
C GLY A 22 -9.76 12.18 13.24
N ILE A 23 -9.39 10.91 13.05
CA ILE A 23 -8.24 10.25 13.70
C ILE A 23 -7.34 9.57 12.65
N ILE A 24 -6.06 9.39 13.00
CA ILE A 24 -5.05 8.64 12.23
C ILE A 24 -4.64 9.34 10.93
N LEU A 25 -5.58 9.53 10.00
CA LEU A 25 -5.31 10.28 8.76
C LEU A 25 -6.60 10.99 8.29
N GLN A 26 -6.42 12.11 7.59
CA GLN A 26 -7.50 12.85 6.94
C GLN A 26 -7.52 12.47 5.45
N ASP A 27 -8.65 12.00 4.95
CA ASP A 27 -8.80 11.51 3.57
C ASP A 27 -10.21 11.75 3.02
N SER A 28 -10.54 13.01 2.77
CA SER A 28 -11.84 13.40 2.22
C SER A 28 -12.13 12.76 0.85
N LYS A 29 -11.06 12.48 0.08
CA LYS A 29 -11.21 11.81 -1.23
C LYS A 29 -11.59 10.34 -1.06
N ALA A 30 -11.05 9.65 -0.08
CA ALA A 30 -11.50 8.29 0.24
C ALA A 30 -12.94 8.26 0.73
N GLU A 31 -13.40 9.28 1.47
CA GLU A 31 -14.80 9.41 1.88
C GLU A 31 -15.73 9.59 0.67
N GLU A 32 -15.35 10.49 -0.25
CA GLU A 32 -16.08 10.74 -1.52
C GLU A 32 -16.22 9.44 -2.33
N ILE A 33 -15.09 8.77 -2.59
CA ILE A 33 -15.07 7.55 -3.42
C ILE A 33 -15.86 6.43 -2.74
N TRP A 34 -15.67 6.24 -1.42
CA TRP A 34 -16.42 5.22 -0.68
C TRP A 34 -17.93 5.45 -0.75
N ALA A 35 -18.38 6.69 -0.59
CA ALA A 35 -19.80 7.04 -0.68
C ALA A 35 -20.34 6.84 -2.10
N ALA A 36 -19.58 7.18 -3.14
CA ALA A 36 -19.98 7.05 -4.53
C ALA A 36 -20.05 5.59 -5.01
N GLU A 37 -19.07 4.77 -4.62
CA GLU A 37 -19.00 3.36 -5.06
C GLU A 37 -20.05 2.47 -4.37
N GLY A 38 -20.40 2.73 -3.12
CA GLY A 38 -21.43 1.98 -2.38
C GLY A 38 -21.15 0.49 -2.26
N PHE A 39 -19.87 0.05 -2.29
CA PHE A 39 -19.50 -1.35 -2.31
C PHE A 39 -19.94 -2.07 -1.01
N PRO A 40 -20.65 -3.21 -1.10
CA PRO A 40 -21.27 -3.87 0.05
C PRO A 40 -20.28 -4.74 0.83
N LEU A 41 -19.30 -4.14 1.52
CA LEU A 41 -18.45 -4.88 2.45
C LEU A 41 -19.26 -5.49 3.59
N LYS A 42 -18.92 -6.72 3.98
CA LYS A 42 -19.61 -7.49 5.02
C LYS A 42 -18.60 -8.12 5.98
N GLY A 43 -19.08 -8.59 7.13
CA GLY A 43 -18.30 -9.39 8.06
C GLY A 43 -17.03 -8.69 8.55
N LYS A 44 -15.90 -9.38 8.47
CA LYS A 44 -14.61 -8.90 8.96
C LYS A 44 -14.02 -7.80 8.11
N SER A 45 -14.33 -7.77 6.82
CA SER A 45 -13.86 -6.74 5.89
C SER A 45 -14.40 -5.34 6.21
N LYS A 46 -15.53 -5.26 6.95
CA LYS A 46 -16.14 -4.02 7.46
C LYS A 46 -15.83 -3.77 8.95
N SER A 47 -14.85 -4.45 9.53
CA SER A 47 -14.51 -4.29 10.95
C SER A 47 -13.80 -2.96 11.21
N LYS A 48 -14.19 -2.24 12.28
CA LYS A 48 -13.50 -1.03 12.72
C LYS A 48 -12.02 -1.28 13.09
N TRP A 49 -11.70 -2.47 13.62
CA TRP A 49 -10.33 -2.85 13.97
C TRP A 49 -9.44 -2.94 12.73
N LEU A 50 -9.98 -3.52 11.66
CA LEU A 50 -9.31 -3.53 10.36
C LEU A 50 -9.21 -2.12 9.77
N ALA A 51 -10.25 -1.30 9.90
CA ALA A 51 -10.23 0.09 9.44
C ALA A 51 -9.13 0.90 10.12
N TYR A 52 -8.97 0.79 11.45
CA TYR A 52 -7.86 1.43 12.16
C TYR A 52 -6.51 0.96 11.64
N TYR A 53 -6.36 -0.35 11.43
CA TYR A 53 -5.13 -0.94 10.92
C TYR A 53 -4.79 -0.43 9.50
N MET A 54 -5.77 -0.40 8.59
CA MET A 54 -5.59 0.13 7.22
C MET A 54 -5.26 1.62 7.22
N GLY A 55 -5.91 2.41 8.08
CA GLY A 55 -5.60 3.82 8.26
C GLY A 55 -4.18 4.06 8.76
N MET A 56 -3.74 3.33 9.80
CA MET A 56 -2.38 3.43 10.35
C MET A 56 -1.34 3.03 9.30
N ARG A 57 -1.57 1.93 8.57
CA ARG A 57 -0.70 1.52 7.47
C ARG A 57 -0.50 2.65 6.47
N SER A 58 -1.58 3.20 5.94
CA SER A 58 -1.51 4.30 4.98
C SER A 58 -0.80 5.54 5.55
N ALA A 59 -1.05 5.90 6.82
CA ALA A 59 -0.38 7.03 7.46
C ALA A 59 1.14 6.83 7.60
N VAL A 60 1.59 5.60 7.87
CA VAL A 60 3.02 5.26 7.91
C VAL A 60 3.64 5.38 6.52
N PHE A 61 2.97 4.85 5.48
CA PHE A 61 3.42 5.00 4.09
C PHE A 61 3.49 6.46 3.65
N ASP A 62 2.46 7.26 3.98
CA ASP A 62 2.42 8.68 3.62
C ASP A 62 3.58 9.45 4.25
N ARG A 63 3.87 9.20 5.54
CA ARG A 63 5.00 9.84 6.24
C ARG A 63 6.34 9.45 5.60
N TRP A 64 6.58 8.15 5.40
CA TRP A 64 7.79 7.66 4.76
C TRP A 64 7.97 8.27 3.36
N LEU A 65 6.90 8.31 2.58
CA LEU A 65 6.94 8.88 1.23
C LEU A 65 7.35 10.36 1.27
N VAL A 66 6.74 11.16 2.14
CA VAL A 66 7.09 12.58 2.30
C VAL A 66 8.56 12.75 2.67
N GLU A 67 9.06 11.96 3.62
CA GLU A 67 10.48 11.98 4.01
C GLU A 67 11.39 11.68 2.80
N LYS A 68 11.07 10.64 2.00
CA LYS A 68 11.88 10.27 0.82
C LYS A 68 11.79 11.29 -0.31
N MET A 69 10.63 11.92 -0.52
CA MET A 69 10.48 13.02 -1.48
C MET A 69 11.35 14.24 -1.09
N GLU A 70 11.42 14.56 0.20
CA GLU A 70 12.27 15.65 0.70
C GLU A 70 13.78 15.30 0.60
N GLU A 71 14.16 14.03 0.82
CA GLU A 71 15.54 13.54 0.69
C GLU A 71 16.04 13.53 -0.77
N ASP A 72 15.19 13.27 -1.74
CA ASP A 72 15.58 13.14 -3.15
C ASP A 72 14.58 13.83 -4.10
N PRO A 73 14.65 15.17 -4.22
CA PRO A 73 13.72 15.95 -5.04
C PRO A 73 13.71 15.61 -6.54
N ALA A 74 14.72 14.88 -7.03
CA ALA A 74 14.83 14.45 -8.43
C ALA A 74 14.20 13.07 -8.69
N ALA A 75 13.79 12.35 -7.66
CA ALA A 75 13.19 11.04 -7.82
C ALA A 75 11.74 11.13 -8.36
N VAL A 76 11.34 10.18 -9.17
CA VAL A 76 9.93 9.98 -9.53
C VAL A 76 9.24 9.14 -8.46
N VAL A 77 7.94 9.32 -8.27
CA VAL A 77 7.13 8.50 -7.38
C VAL A 77 6.37 7.46 -8.19
N LEU A 78 6.55 6.19 -7.85
CA LEU A 78 5.82 5.06 -8.43
C LEU A 78 4.91 4.46 -7.36
N HIS A 79 3.61 4.60 -7.52
CA HIS A 79 2.61 3.96 -6.68
C HIS A 79 2.02 2.77 -7.43
N ILE A 80 2.63 1.61 -7.25
CA ILE A 80 2.29 0.38 -7.98
C ILE A 80 1.24 -0.40 -7.20
N GLY A 81 0.21 -0.89 -7.89
CA GLY A 81 -0.98 -1.47 -7.27
C GLY A 81 -1.78 -0.40 -6.51
N CYS A 82 -1.92 0.78 -7.11
CA CYS A 82 -2.48 1.97 -6.45
C CYS A 82 -3.95 1.83 -6.05
N GLY A 83 -4.69 0.90 -6.64
CA GLY A 83 -6.11 0.69 -6.36
C GLY A 83 -6.92 1.99 -6.45
N MET A 84 -7.74 2.22 -5.45
CA MET A 84 -8.50 3.46 -5.27
C MET A 84 -7.89 4.37 -4.19
N ASP A 85 -6.60 4.18 -3.87
CA ASP A 85 -5.92 5.00 -2.87
C ASP A 85 -5.82 6.45 -3.31
N SER A 86 -6.11 7.36 -2.41
CA SER A 86 -6.10 8.81 -2.58
C SER A 86 -4.77 9.48 -2.15
N ARG A 87 -3.67 8.72 -2.11
CA ARG A 87 -2.37 9.22 -1.64
C ARG A 87 -1.91 10.49 -2.34
N ILE A 88 -2.07 10.54 -3.66
CA ILE A 88 -1.73 11.75 -4.44
C ILE A 88 -2.46 13.01 -3.92
N THR A 89 -3.70 12.88 -3.43
CA THR A 89 -4.44 14.02 -2.87
C THR A 89 -4.04 14.34 -1.42
N ARG A 90 -3.63 13.33 -0.63
CA ARG A 90 -3.18 13.54 0.76
C ARG A 90 -1.78 14.11 0.84
N VAL A 91 -0.86 13.55 0.07
CA VAL A 91 0.57 13.91 0.09
C VAL A 91 0.88 15.07 -0.87
N GLY A 92 0.21 15.12 -2.02
CA GLY A 92 0.55 16.00 -3.15
C GLY A 92 1.77 15.51 -3.92
N ASP A 93 1.93 15.98 -5.15
CA ASP A 93 3.10 15.62 -5.98
C ASP A 93 4.41 16.29 -5.50
N ARG A 94 4.34 17.37 -4.75
CA ARG A 94 5.47 18.12 -4.18
C ARG A 94 6.57 18.47 -5.21
N GLY A 95 6.18 18.56 -6.48
CA GLY A 95 7.10 18.82 -7.59
C GLY A 95 7.68 17.60 -8.28
N HIS A 96 7.39 16.40 -7.80
CA HIS A 96 7.81 15.14 -8.41
C HIS A 96 6.89 14.73 -9.56
N LEU A 97 7.42 13.99 -10.52
CA LEU A 97 6.59 13.19 -11.42
C LEU A 97 6.05 12.00 -10.64
N TRP A 98 4.74 11.83 -10.70
CA TRP A 98 4.02 10.79 -9.95
C TRP A 98 3.26 9.87 -10.92
N PHE A 99 3.47 8.58 -10.77
CA PHE A 99 2.86 7.55 -11.61
C PHE A 99 2.09 6.55 -10.74
N ASP A 100 0.77 6.52 -10.92
CA ASP A 100 -0.07 5.46 -10.39
C ASP A 100 -0.16 4.33 -11.41
N VAL A 101 0.15 3.11 -10.99
CA VAL A 101 0.19 1.93 -11.86
C VAL A 101 -0.71 0.85 -11.29
N ASP A 102 -1.63 0.32 -12.10
CA ASP A 102 -2.52 -0.78 -11.74
C ASP A 102 -3.09 -1.44 -12.99
N PHE A 103 -3.88 -2.50 -12.82
CA PHE A 103 -4.57 -3.17 -13.92
C PHE A 103 -5.50 -2.23 -14.69
N PRO A 104 -5.73 -2.50 -16.00
CA PRO A 104 -6.55 -1.63 -16.85
C PRO A 104 -7.94 -1.30 -16.29
N GLU A 105 -8.59 -2.27 -15.65
CA GLU A 105 -9.93 -2.09 -15.07
C GLU A 105 -9.88 -1.14 -13.86
N VAL A 106 -8.83 -1.24 -13.05
CA VAL A 106 -8.63 -0.37 -11.88
C VAL A 106 -8.31 1.05 -12.33
N ILE A 107 -7.41 1.22 -13.30
CA ILE A 107 -7.08 2.53 -13.87
C ILE A 107 -8.30 3.18 -14.53
N THR A 108 -9.13 2.40 -15.24
CA THR A 108 -10.38 2.90 -15.82
C THR A 108 -11.33 3.41 -14.74
N GLN A 109 -11.46 2.69 -13.63
CA GLN A 109 -12.28 3.12 -12.49
C GLN A 109 -11.68 4.34 -11.79
N ARG A 110 -10.35 4.36 -11.61
CA ARG A 110 -9.61 5.44 -10.98
C ARG A 110 -9.77 6.77 -11.73
N ARG A 111 -9.76 6.76 -13.07
CA ARG A 111 -10.00 7.94 -13.93
C ARG A 111 -11.37 8.60 -13.76
N ARG A 112 -12.28 7.98 -13.06
CA ARG A 112 -13.58 8.60 -12.69
C ARG A 112 -13.45 9.61 -11.55
N TYR A 113 -12.36 9.51 -10.77
CA TYR A 113 -12.15 10.27 -9.53
C TYR A 113 -10.89 11.13 -9.55
N TYR A 114 -9.95 10.84 -10.44
CA TYR A 114 -8.68 11.54 -10.54
C TYR A 114 -8.42 11.99 -11.96
N GLU A 115 -7.94 13.22 -12.08
CA GLU A 115 -7.52 13.79 -13.35
C GLU A 115 -5.99 13.79 -13.45
N GLU A 116 -5.47 13.41 -14.62
CA GLU A 116 -4.05 13.47 -14.91
C GLU A 116 -3.61 14.94 -15.07
N THR A 117 -2.39 15.24 -14.65
CA THR A 117 -1.76 16.56 -14.80
C THR A 117 -0.41 16.41 -15.50
N ASP A 118 0.33 17.50 -15.67
CA ASP A 118 1.69 17.41 -16.21
C ASP A 118 2.63 16.58 -15.32
N ARG A 119 2.32 16.46 -14.01
CA ARG A 119 3.14 15.71 -13.05
C ARG A 119 2.50 14.45 -12.53
N TYR A 120 1.21 14.24 -12.71
CA TYR A 120 0.50 13.06 -12.25
C TYR A 120 -0.07 12.29 -13.44
N ARG A 121 0.32 11.03 -13.57
CA ARG A 121 -0.09 10.13 -14.66
C ARG A 121 -0.58 8.79 -14.11
N MET A 122 -1.48 8.15 -14.86
CA MET A 122 -2.01 6.83 -14.55
C MET A 122 -1.70 5.84 -15.67
N PHE A 123 -0.96 4.78 -15.36
CA PHE A 123 -0.56 3.75 -16.32
C PHE A 123 -1.24 2.41 -16.04
N CYS A 124 -1.61 1.72 -17.11
CA CYS A 124 -1.98 0.31 -17.01
C CYS A 124 -0.71 -0.54 -16.97
N GLY A 125 -0.55 -1.35 -15.92
CA GLY A 125 0.60 -2.22 -15.77
C GLY A 125 0.39 -3.28 -14.70
N ASP A 126 1.19 -4.33 -14.80
CA ASP A 126 1.32 -5.37 -13.77
C ASP A 126 2.73 -5.27 -13.17
N LEU A 127 2.85 -5.38 -11.86
CA LEU A 127 4.14 -5.38 -11.17
C LEU A 127 5.10 -6.46 -11.74
N ARG A 128 4.54 -7.59 -12.19
CA ARG A 128 5.30 -8.73 -12.74
C ARG A 128 5.84 -8.49 -14.15
N GLU A 129 5.35 -7.45 -14.83
CA GLU A 129 5.77 -7.06 -16.18
C GLU A 129 6.64 -5.80 -16.09
N ASN A 130 7.53 -5.60 -17.06
CA ASN A 130 8.43 -4.45 -17.10
C ASN A 130 8.17 -3.49 -18.28
N ASN A 131 7.28 -3.83 -19.21
CA ASN A 131 7.00 -3.06 -20.41
C ASN A 131 6.47 -1.63 -20.13
N TRP A 132 5.77 -1.42 -19.03
CA TRP A 132 5.27 -0.11 -18.62
C TRP A 132 6.40 0.78 -18.05
N LEU A 133 7.49 0.20 -17.51
CA LEU A 133 8.66 0.94 -17.00
C LEU A 133 9.34 1.76 -18.10
N GLU A 134 9.35 1.28 -19.34
CA GLU A 134 9.96 1.98 -20.48
C GLU A 134 9.33 3.36 -20.72
N GLN A 135 8.11 3.58 -20.26
CA GLN A 135 7.37 4.85 -20.39
C GLN A 135 7.70 5.83 -19.24
N ILE A 136 8.39 5.36 -18.20
CA ILE A 136 8.72 6.16 -17.03
C ILE A 136 10.06 6.88 -17.26
N GLN A 137 10.03 8.20 -17.28
CA GLN A 137 11.21 9.02 -17.39
C GLN A 137 11.76 9.37 -16.01
N GLY A 138 13.04 9.21 -15.80
CA GLY A 138 13.75 9.55 -14.56
C GLY A 138 14.85 8.55 -14.24
N ASN A 139 15.80 8.97 -13.41
CA ASN A 139 16.95 8.14 -13.03
C ASN A 139 16.80 7.54 -11.62
N LYS A 140 15.90 8.07 -10.82
CA LYS A 140 15.68 7.64 -9.42
C LYS A 140 14.22 7.49 -9.16
N ALA A 141 13.84 6.49 -8.34
CA ALA A 141 12.47 6.23 -8.01
C ALA A 141 12.24 6.02 -6.50
N ILE A 142 11.12 6.54 -6.01
CA ILE A 142 10.52 6.21 -4.72
C ILE A 142 9.29 5.37 -5.02
N VAL A 143 9.28 4.13 -4.55
CA VAL A 143 8.28 3.12 -4.92
C VAL A 143 7.44 2.73 -3.73
N ILE A 144 6.13 2.70 -3.92
CA ILE A 144 5.14 2.28 -2.95
C ILE A 144 4.50 0.99 -3.42
N LEU A 145 4.60 -0.05 -2.61
CA LEU A 145 3.97 -1.36 -2.79
C LEU A 145 3.06 -1.64 -1.57
N GLU A 146 1.91 -0.94 -1.50
CA GLU A 146 0.97 -1.09 -0.38
C GLU A 146 -0.16 -2.07 -0.72
N GLY A 147 -0.22 -3.17 0.02
CA GLY A 147 -1.32 -4.14 -0.05
C GLY A 147 -1.29 -5.04 -1.28
N ILE A 148 -0.13 -5.22 -1.92
CA ILE A 148 0.00 -6.02 -3.15
C ILE A 148 0.95 -7.20 -3.04
N SER A 149 1.97 -7.15 -2.18
CA SER A 149 3.00 -8.20 -2.08
C SER A 149 2.42 -9.58 -1.81
N MET A 150 1.30 -9.66 -1.08
CA MET A 150 0.64 -10.91 -0.76
C MET A 150 -0.01 -11.61 -1.97
N TYR A 151 -0.17 -10.94 -3.10
CA TYR A 151 -0.76 -11.52 -4.33
C TYR A 151 0.30 -11.98 -5.34
N VAL A 152 1.57 -11.80 -5.01
CA VAL A 152 2.73 -12.09 -5.87
C VAL A 152 3.62 -13.10 -5.14
N THR A 153 4.14 -14.10 -5.83
CA THR A 153 5.07 -15.05 -5.20
C THR A 153 6.38 -14.36 -4.82
N PRO A 154 7.12 -14.86 -3.83
CA PRO A 154 8.42 -14.28 -3.46
C PRO A 154 9.39 -14.19 -4.65
N GLU A 155 9.37 -15.16 -5.56
CA GLU A 155 10.21 -15.20 -6.75
C GLU A 155 9.82 -14.12 -7.76
N GLU A 156 8.52 -13.97 -8.05
CA GLU A 156 8.00 -12.91 -8.90
C GLU A 156 8.29 -11.53 -8.30
N LEU A 157 8.15 -11.39 -6.98
CA LEU A 157 8.43 -10.15 -6.27
C LEU A 157 9.92 -9.78 -6.35
N ALA A 158 10.81 -10.75 -6.17
CA ALA A 158 12.25 -10.55 -6.33
C ALA A 158 12.61 -10.10 -7.75
N ALA A 159 12.03 -10.74 -8.77
CA ALA A 159 12.23 -10.38 -10.17
C ALA A 159 11.70 -8.95 -10.45
N SER A 160 10.55 -8.59 -9.90
CA SER A 160 9.97 -7.25 -10.07
C SER A 160 10.84 -6.16 -9.43
N ILE A 161 11.37 -6.41 -8.23
CA ILE A 161 12.31 -5.49 -7.56
C ILE A 161 13.61 -5.37 -8.38
N GLN A 162 14.11 -6.48 -8.92
CA GLN A 162 15.30 -6.47 -9.76
C GLN A 162 15.08 -5.66 -11.05
N ASN A 163 13.94 -5.78 -11.70
CA ASN A 163 13.59 -4.98 -12.87
C ASN A 163 13.59 -3.47 -12.57
N LEU A 164 13.07 -3.07 -11.39
CA LEU A 164 13.15 -1.67 -10.93
C LEU A 164 14.60 -1.21 -10.75
N TYR A 165 15.46 -2.06 -10.16
CA TYR A 165 16.88 -1.74 -9.95
C TYR A 165 17.67 -1.67 -11.27
N GLU A 166 17.30 -2.45 -12.26
CA GLU A 166 17.90 -2.39 -13.60
C GLU A 166 17.44 -1.16 -14.39
N HIS A 167 16.25 -0.66 -14.12
CA HIS A 167 15.72 0.53 -14.81
C HIS A 167 16.27 1.83 -14.23
N PHE A 168 16.36 1.96 -12.90
CA PHE A 168 16.76 3.19 -12.21
C PHE A 168 18.16 3.10 -11.60
N GLU A 169 18.85 4.24 -11.48
CA GLU A 169 20.16 4.35 -10.81
C GLU A 169 20.01 4.20 -9.28
N LYS A 170 18.89 4.67 -8.73
CA LYS A 170 18.55 4.56 -7.31
C LYS A 170 17.06 4.32 -7.15
N VAL A 171 16.72 3.32 -6.35
CA VAL A 171 15.33 2.98 -6.01
C VAL A 171 15.21 2.80 -4.50
N GLN A 172 14.24 3.48 -3.91
CA GLN A 172 13.82 3.29 -2.51
C GLN A 172 12.41 2.72 -2.53
N ILE A 173 12.17 1.60 -1.86
CA ILE A 173 10.87 0.91 -1.86
C ILE A 173 10.39 0.77 -0.44
N LEU A 174 9.12 1.11 -0.18
CA LEU A 174 8.40 0.68 1.00
C LEU A 174 7.32 -0.31 0.62
N MET A 175 7.27 -1.45 1.31
CA MET A 175 6.37 -2.55 1.01
C MET A 175 5.84 -3.18 2.29
N ASP A 176 4.54 -3.50 2.33
CA ASP A 176 3.96 -4.32 3.38
C ASP A 176 3.81 -5.78 2.92
N CYS A 177 4.08 -6.70 3.84
CA CYS A 177 4.02 -8.14 3.60
C CYS A 177 3.20 -8.85 4.68
N TYR A 178 2.43 -9.85 4.28
CA TYR A 178 1.98 -10.87 5.22
C TYR A 178 3.18 -11.66 5.74
N THR A 179 3.10 -12.09 6.99
CA THR A 179 3.95 -13.18 7.46
C THR A 179 3.47 -14.51 6.86
N GLU A 180 4.35 -15.52 6.84
CA GLU A 180 3.93 -16.87 6.45
C GLU A 180 2.79 -17.40 7.33
N PHE A 181 2.81 -17.06 8.63
CA PHE A 181 1.73 -17.39 9.55
C PHE A 181 0.40 -16.76 9.10
N ALA A 182 0.41 -15.46 8.78
CA ALA A 182 -0.79 -14.75 8.31
C ALA A 182 -1.29 -15.31 6.97
N ALA A 183 -0.39 -15.62 6.03
CA ALA A 183 -0.74 -16.23 4.77
C ALA A 183 -1.39 -17.62 4.93
N LYS A 184 -0.83 -18.45 5.81
CA LYS A 184 -1.43 -19.76 6.16
C LYS A 184 -2.80 -19.61 6.83
N ALA A 185 -2.93 -18.67 7.78
CA ALA A 185 -4.18 -18.38 8.47
C ALA A 185 -5.27 -17.81 7.54
N SER A 186 -4.87 -17.08 6.50
CA SER A 186 -5.80 -16.47 5.52
C SER A 186 -6.64 -17.48 4.75
N LYS A 187 -6.17 -18.72 4.60
CA LYS A 187 -6.94 -19.78 3.94
C LYS A 187 -8.28 -20.07 4.61
N TYR A 188 -8.42 -19.75 5.90
CA TYR A 188 -9.58 -20.13 6.69
C TYR A 188 -10.45 -18.97 7.16
N LYS A 189 -9.91 -17.80 7.44
CA LYS A 189 -10.65 -16.67 8.05
C LYS A 189 -9.96 -15.31 7.85
N ASN A 190 -9.80 -14.84 6.62
CA ASN A 190 -9.26 -13.52 6.33
C ASN A 190 -10.37 -12.58 5.81
N PRO A 191 -10.34 -11.28 6.09
CA PRO A 191 -11.22 -10.29 5.48
C PRO A 191 -11.26 -10.33 3.96
N ILE A 192 -10.15 -10.67 3.29
CA ILE A 192 -10.09 -10.79 1.82
C ILE A 192 -10.87 -11.99 1.27
N ASN A 193 -11.17 -13.00 2.09
CA ASN A 193 -12.04 -14.10 1.66
C ASN A 193 -13.48 -13.62 1.44
N ASP A 194 -13.92 -12.56 2.16
CA ASP A 194 -15.24 -11.96 1.99
C ASP A 194 -15.44 -11.37 0.57
N VAL A 195 -14.34 -11.08 -0.14
CA VAL A 195 -14.34 -10.60 -1.52
C VAL A 195 -13.83 -11.64 -2.53
N GLY A 196 -13.61 -12.89 -2.09
CA GLY A 196 -13.36 -14.06 -2.95
C GLY A 196 -11.89 -14.40 -3.20
N VAL A 197 -10.94 -13.79 -2.48
CA VAL A 197 -9.51 -14.15 -2.56
C VAL A 197 -9.23 -15.28 -1.57
N THR A 198 -8.63 -16.37 -2.06
CA THR A 198 -8.35 -17.59 -1.26
C THR A 198 -6.88 -17.94 -1.16
N GLN A 199 -6.04 -17.38 -2.03
CA GLN A 199 -4.60 -17.64 -2.04
C GLN A 199 -3.82 -16.35 -1.86
N VAL A 200 -2.92 -16.34 -0.87
CA VAL A 200 -1.96 -15.26 -0.61
C VAL A 200 -0.63 -15.84 -0.17
N TYR A 201 0.41 -15.06 -0.36
CA TYR A 201 1.79 -15.39 0.00
C TYR A 201 2.24 -14.59 1.21
N GLY A 202 3.20 -15.12 1.95
CA GLY A 202 3.83 -14.47 3.10
C GLY A 202 5.33 -14.42 2.96
N LEU A 203 5.94 -13.45 3.63
CA LEU A 203 7.38 -13.25 3.64
C LEU A 203 7.84 -12.99 5.08
N ASP A 204 8.57 -13.94 5.67
CA ASP A 204 9.14 -13.80 7.02
C ASP A 204 10.56 -13.28 6.99
N ASP A 205 11.36 -13.69 6.01
CA ASP A 205 12.74 -13.24 5.82
C ASP A 205 12.84 -12.30 4.61
N PRO A 206 12.92 -10.97 4.82
CA PRO A 206 13.03 -10.01 3.73
C PRO A 206 14.39 -10.04 3.02
N SER A 207 15.41 -10.71 3.58
CA SER A 207 16.74 -10.80 2.97
C SER A 207 16.80 -11.66 1.72
N VAL A 208 15.76 -12.46 1.47
CA VAL A 208 15.60 -13.22 0.22
C VAL A 208 15.25 -12.31 -0.97
N LEU A 209 14.82 -11.08 -0.70
CA LEU A 209 14.58 -10.05 -1.71
C LEU A 209 15.82 -9.13 -1.83
N PRO A 210 16.13 -8.64 -3.03
CA PRO A 210 17.30 -7.77 -3.22
C PRO A 210 17.12 -6.43 -2.50
N GLY A 211 18.19 -5.96 -1.86
CA GLY A 211 18.26 -4.59 -1.33
C GLY A 211 17.54 -4.34 0.00
N TYR A 212 17.20 -5.37 0.77
CA TYR A 212 16.60 -5.16 2.10
C TYR A 212 17.44 -4.22 2.96
N LEU A 213 16.82 -3.16 3.49
CA LEU A 213 17.47 -2.13 4.30
C LEU A 213 17.06 -2.24 5.77
N CYS A 214 15.77 -2.09 6.05
CA CYS A 214 15.27 -2.11 7.42
C CYS A 214 13.77 -2.43 7.48
N ARG A 215 13.26 -2.54 8.71
CA ARG A 215 11.85 -2.75 9.00
C ARG A 215 11.27 -1.51 9.70
N HIS A 216 10.05 -1.15 9.30
CA HIS A 216 9.27 -0.09 9.92
C HIS A 216 8.17 -0.64 10.82
N GLU A 217 7.75 0.16 11.79
CA GLU A 217 6.63 -0.16 12.66
C GLU A 217 5.30 0.16 11.96
N MET A 218 4.42 -0.83 11.87
CA MET A 218 3.12 -0.73 11.21
C MET A 218 2.08 0.04 12.06
N THR A 219 2.20 -0.06 13.39
CA THR A 219 1.25 0.53 14.35
C THR A 219 1.97 1.40 15.38
N PRO A 220 2.59 2.52 14.95
CA PRO A 220 3.38 3.37 15.84
C PRO A 220 2.50 3.98 16.94
N SER A 221 3.07 4.14 18.12
CA SER A 221 2.35 4.53 19.34
C SER A 221 1.61 5.86 19.17
N ASN A 222 2.19 6.84 18.47
CA ASN A 222 1.54 8.14 18.21
C ASN A 222 0.25 8.04 17.38
N LEU A 223 0.08 6.99 16.56
CA LEU A 223 -1.17 6.72 15.85
C LEU A 223 -2.14 5.90 16.71
N VAL A 224 -1.63 4.92 17.46
CA VAL A 224 -2.44 4.11 18.38
C VAL A 224 -3.05 4.98 19.48
N ASP A 225 -2.30 5.95 19.98
CA ASP A 225 -2.74 6.84 21.06
C ASP A 225 -3.81 7.87 20.63
N GLN A 226 -4.12 7.96 19.32
CA GLN A 226 -5.28 8.71 18.83
C GLN A 226 -6.61 7.98 19.07
N LEU A 227 -6.57 6.66 19.31
CA LEU A 227 -7.74 5.91 19.76
C LEU A 227 -8.04 6.25 21.22
N GLN A 228 -9.32 6.14 21.63
CA GLN A 228 -9.74 6.54 22.95
C GLN A 228 -10.39 5.41 23.76
N GLY A 229 -10.30 5.50 25.08
CA GLY A 229 -11.03 4.66 26.02
C GLY A 229 -10.79 3.16 25.82
N MET A 230 -11.88 2.41 25.69
CA MET A 230 -11.84 0.96 25.53
C MET A 230 -11.26 0.55 24.17
N GLU A 231 -11.46 1.34 23.10
CA GLU A 231 -10.91 1.06 21.77
C GLU A 231 -9.39 1.10 21.79
N TRP A 232 -8.80 2.09 22.45
CA TRP A 232 -7.36 2.18 22.65
C TRP A 232 -6.81 0.93 23.37
N LYS A 233 -7.43 0.53 24.50
CA LYS A 233 -6.99 -0.65 25.27
C LYS A 233 -7.02 -1.92 24.43
N ILE A 234 -8.12 -2.16 23.73
CA ILE A 234 -8.29 -3.36 22.90
C ILE A 234 -7.30 -3.35 21.74
N PHE A 235 -7.20 -2.23 21.00
CA PHE A 235 -6.32 -2.16 19.83
C PHE A 235 -4.86 -2.33 20.23
N ARG A 236 -4.40 -1.61 21.26
CA ARG A 236 -3.03 -1.70 21.78
C ARG A 236 -2.65 -3.13 22.20
N THR A 237 -3.59 -3.87 22.80
CA THR A 237 -3.31 -5.22 23.32
C THR A 237 -3.40 -6.29 22.23
N LEU A 238 -4.37 -6.21 21.31
CA LEU A 238 -4.71 -7.30 20.39
C LEU A 238 -4.27 -7.05 18.95
N TYR A 239 -4.01 -5.79 18.56
CA TYR A 239 -3.78 -5.41 17.16
C TYR A 239 -2.52 -4.57 16.93
N ALA A 240 -1.79 -4.16 17.97
CA ALA A 240 -0.61 -3.31 17.85
C ALA A 240 0.69 -4.03 18.25
N GLY A 241 1.83 -3.42 17.92
CA GLY A 241 3.17 -3.85 18.29
C GLY A 241 3.44 -5.30 17.86
N LYS A 242 3.97 -6.13 18.77
CA LYS A 242 4.32 -7.53 18.49
C LYS A 242 3.16 -8.39 17.95
N THR A 243 1.92 -8.03 18.23
CA THR A 243 0.75 -8.74 17.70
C THR A 243 0.51 -8.39 16.24
N ALA A 244 0.61 -7.10 15.88
CA ALA A 244 0.59 -6.65 14.49
C ALA A 244 1.71 -7.34 13.68
N ASP A 245 2.91 -7.40 14.24
CA ASP A 245 4.10 -7.98 13.63
C ASP A 245 3.99 -9.48 13.31
N LYS A 246 3.10 -10.20 13.98
CA LYS A 246 2.79 -11.61 13.67
C LYS A 246 1.94 -11.76 12.41
N MET A 247 1.27 -10.69 11.99
CA MET A 247 0.35 -10.71 10.86
C MET A 247 0.91 -9.98 9.65
N TYR A 248 1.40 -8.77 9.87
CA TYR A 248 1.91 -7.87 8.84
C TYR A 248 3.25 -7.29 9.24
N ARG A 249 4.12 -7.12 8.25
CA ARG A 249 5.40 -6.43 8.40
C ARG A 249 5.59 -5.42 7.29
N LEU A 250 6.33 -4.37 7.61
CA LEU A 250 6.62 -3.27 6.70
C LEU A 250 8.12 -3.18 6.50
N TYR A 251 8.56 -3.37 5.26
CA TYR A 251 9.96 -3.46 4.89
C TYR A 251 10.36 -2.36 3.92
N GLU A 252 11.54 -1.76 4.15
CA GLU A 252 12.18 -0.82 3.25
C GLU A 252 13.33 -1.51 2.51
N PHE A 253 13.44 -1.20 1.22
CA PHE A 253 14.50 -1.70 0.35
C PHE A 253 15.19 -0.55 -0.37
N LEU A 254 16.48 -0.71 -0.67
CA LEU A 254 17.30 0.26 -1.38
C LEU A 254 18.22 -0.44 -2.37
N GLY A 255 18.17 -0.03 -3.63
CA GLY A 255 19.00 -0.58 -4.70
C GLY A 255 19.08 0.34 -5.90
N GLY A 256 19.49 -0.20 -7.03
CA GLY A 256 19.61 0.50 -8.32
C GLY A 256 20.80 0.02 -9.13
N ARG A 257 20.89 0.48 -10.38
CA ARG A 257 22.01 0.14 -11.29
C ARG A 257 23.35 0.53 -10.64
N GLY A 258 24.24 -0.44 -10.49
CA GLY A 258 25.60 -0.19 -9.99
C GLY A 258 25.80 -0.39 -8.48
N ARG A 259 24.82 -0.97 -7.79
CA ARG A 259 24.98 -1.43 -6.40
C ARG A 259 25.04 -2.92 -6.30
#